data_a399cc265203ff4b32d6622b0615e2b4
#
_entry.id   a399cc265203ff4b32d6622b0615e2b4
#
_cell.length_a   1.000
_cell.length_b   1.000
_cell.length_c   1.000
_cell.angle_alpha   90.00
_cell.angle_beta   90.00
_cell.angle_gamma   90.00
#
_symmetry.space_group_name_H-M   'P 1'
#
loop_
_entity.id
_entity.type
_entity.pdbx_description
1 polymer ?
#
loop_
_entity_poly.entity_id
_entity_poly.type
_entity_poly.pdbx_seq_one_letter_code
_entity_poly.pdbx_strand_id
1 'polypeptide(L)'
;MFHFSPFVLSSNSRSALVLFSFLTTLFLNPLKAQDSLLPKDSFSISKPQFTKVGKGLCKVQDGVLATRDAYASIGSAEWENYTISFEARTPKTEEQVQIWFGFREQGRNNRYLIGFKGGFQNDIEIARMGLMGDDRFLGIRNLDFNPTLGVWYAFKIEVCKNRFRVFINNENTPRIDVIDDKGDILPKGKVVLGGAWIKNEFRNLEIERLSDTYMDPIKSKEYSYYLTPEQKVEKRIKERKQYKKVKVSHIDPIRTTISLDGNWLFKPDHELINREQAIDANSSDDDWHILEVPNFWNPSRIWLHGETFMDEEHQKGASDTYFQKETDRCENYTFDYKKTNIGWYRQWVDLPDSLNDKNIELNFDAVSKMAEVYVNGKLAGNNKGMFGEIKLDITKFLKPGSNLIAVKVMKDYTKDIKNANKIATIAVTVEVTNQMLKDIPHGFFRDEPVGIWQPAKLIITNPVKIVDSYIKPNLTGASFEIQLRNTSKLKKIFNLNTSIKEKGTDDILIERESIKKIILKEGEYKTVTFEINNLNP
;
A
#
# COMPACT_ATOMS: atom_id res chain seq x y z
N MET A 1 13.98 28.86 -18.33
CA MET A 1 14.48 30.25 -18.35
C MET A 1 13.40 31.11 -19.01
N PHE A 2 12.46 31.61 -18.24
CA PHE A 2 11.52 32.62 -18.67
C PHE A 2 11.38 33.64 -17.54
N HIS A 3 11.83 34.83 -17.84
CA HIS A 3 11.70 36.02 -17.01
C HIS A 3 10.28 36.58 -17.15
N PHE A 4 9.63 36.88 -16.04
CA PHE A 4 8.51 37.81 -16.00
C PHE A 4 8.94 39.11 -15.31
N SER A 5 8.85 40.20 -16.06
CA SER A 5 9.06 41.58 -15.57
C SER A 5 7.76 42.09 -14.92
N PRO A 6 7.86 42.93 -13.88
CA PRO A 6 6.70 43.52 -13.24
C PRO A 6 6.17 44.71 -14.05
N PHE A 7 4.86 44.77 -14.25
CA PHE A 7 4.18 45.93 -14.79
C PHE A 7 3.96 46.96 -13.68
N VAL A 8 4.52 48.14 -13.91
CA VAL A 8 4.25 49.36 -13.13
C VAL A 8 2.99 50.00 -13.72
N LEU A 9 1.92 50.13 -12.92
CA LEU A 9 0.77 50.98 -13.28
C LEU A 9 0.91 52.34 -12.64
N SER A 10 1.02 53.37 -13.48
CA SER A 10 1.02 54.76 -13.10
C SER A 10 -0.39 55.22 -12.65
N SER A 11 -0.37 56.07 -11.64
CA SER A 11 -1.51 56.75 -11.05
C SER A 11 -2.26 57.62 -12.03
N ASN A 12 -3.58 57.48 -12.17
CA ASN A 12 -4.54 58.58 -12.26
C ASN A 12 -5.97 58.03 -12.46
N SER A 13 -6.78 58.02 -11.42
CA SER A 13 -8.18 58.50 -11.42
C SER A 13 -8.84 58.19 -10.06
N ARG A 14 -9.30 59.25 -9.41
CA ARG A 14 -10.01 59.24 -8.12
C ARG A 14 -11.47 58.73 -8.20
N SER A 15 -11.89 58.15 -9.31
CA SER A 15 -13.28 57.72 -9.53
C SER A 15 -13.52 56.21 -9.40
N ALA A 16 -12.48 55.39 -9.20
CA ALA A 16 -12.61 53.94 -9.09
C ALA A 16 -12.79 53.41 -7.64
N LEU A 17 -12.63 54.29 -6.63
CA LEU A 17 -12.63 53.85 -5.22
C LEU A 17 -14.04 53.73 -4.59
N VAL A 18 -15.10 54.24 -5.25
CA VAL A 18 -16.47 54.23 -4.72
C VAL A 18 -17.27 53.01 -5.19
N LEU A 19 -16.88 52.38 -6.32
CA LEU A 19 -17.57 51.18 -6.83
C LEU A 19 -17.06 49.85 -6.22
N PHE A 20 -15.85 49.81 -5.63
CA PHE A 20 -15.30 48.62 -5.01
C PHE A 20 -15.80 48.37 -3.58
N SER A 21 -16.29 49.41 -2.91
CA SER A 21 -16.83 49.32 -1.57
C SER A 21 -18.25 48.74 -1.52
N PHE A 22 -19.00 48.72 -2.63
CA PHE A 22 -20.36 48.18 -2.70
C PHE A 22 -20.44 46.71 -3.16
N LEU A 23 -19.38 46.17 -3.79
CA LEU A 23 -19.36 44.77 -4.20
C LEU A 23 -18.78 43.81 -3.15
N THR A 24 -18.05 44.32 -2.17
CA THR A 24 -17.51 43.48 -1.07
C THR A 24 -18.51 43.24 0.06
N THR A 25 -19.63 44.00 0.11
CA THR A 25 -20.67 43.82 1.11
C THR A 25 -21.80 42.88 0.71
N LEU A 26 -21.81 42.36 -0.52
CA LEU A 26 -22.87 41.46 -1.00
C LEU A 26 -22.50 39.96 -1.02
N PHE A 27 -21.26 39.59 -0.62
CA PHE A 27 -20.86 38.19 -0.49
C PHE A 27 -20.43 37.78 0.92
N LEU A 28 -20.61 38.66 1.90
CA LEU A 28 -20.63 38.27 3.29
C LEU A 28 -22.08 37.92 3.64
N ASN A 29 -22.57 36.76 3.21
CA ASN A 29 -23.57 36.09 4.03
C ASN A 29 -22.94 35.98 5.41
N PRO A 30 -23.57 36.54 6.49
CA PRO A 30 -23.11 36.24 7.82
C PRO A 30 -23.23 34.72 7.98
N LEU A 31 -22.09 34.01 7.94
CA LEU A 31 -21.98 32.74 8.61
C LEU A 31 -22.64 33.00 9.97
N LYS A 32 -23.81 32.41 10.23
CA LYS A 32 -24.47 32.48 11.53
C LYS A 32 -23.38 32.24 12.55
N ALA A 33 -23.22 33.18 13.48
CA ALA A 33 -22.22 33.09 14.52
C ALA A 33 -22.21 31.65 15.05
N GLN A 34 -21.12 30.95 14.85
CA GLN A 34 -20.97 29.62 15.42
C GLN A 34 -20.82 29.83 16.92
N ASP A 35 -21.66 29.17 17.70
CA ASP A 35 -21.59 29.28 19.16
C ASP A 35 -20.30 28.65 19.64
N SER A 36 -19.43 29.44 20.28
CA SER A 36 -18.22 28.92 20.90
C SER A 36 -18.59 27.89 21.96
N LEU A 37 -17.98 26.71 21.87
CA LEU A 37 -18.15 25.62 22.83
C LEU A 37 -17.18 25.75 24.03
N LEU A 38 -16.18 26.63 23.92
CA LEU A 38 -15.25 26.93 25.00
C LEU A 38 -15.23 28.43 25.28
N PRO A 39 -15.01 28.83 26.57
CA PRO A 39 -14.74 30.22 26.91
C PRO A 39 -13.46 30.73 26.20
N LYS A 40 -13.40 32.03 25.91
CA LYS A 40 -12.14 32.69 25.54
C LYS A 40 -11.14 32.44 26.66
N ASP A 41 -9.87 32.18 26.30
CA ASP A 41 -8.79 31.82 27.22
C ASP A 41 -8.85 30.38 27.81
N SER A 42 -9.25 29.40 27.00
CA SER A 42 -9.34 27.99 27.39
C SER A 42 -8.06 27.40 27.99
N PHE A 43 -6.90 28.03 27.79
CA PHE A 43 -5.62 27.69 28.41
C PHE A 43 -5.16 28.71 29.46
N SER A 44 -6.07 29.33 30.19
CA SER A 44 -5.70 30.20 31.32
C SER A 44 -4.98 29.38 32.40
N ILE A 45 -3.89 29.95 32.94
CA ILE A 45 -3.07 29.36 34.02
C ILE A 45 -3.92 29.08 35.26
N SER A 46 -4.96 29.89 35.52
CA SER A 46 -5.76 29.80 36.72
C SER A 46 -6.79 28.68 36.72
N LYS A 47 -7.25 28.19 35.57
CA LYS A 47 -8.23 27.09 35.45
C LYS A 47 -8.10 26.38 34.07
N PRO A 48 -7.17 25.47 33.89
CA PRO A 48 -7.11 24.71 32.65
C PRO A 48 -8.35 23.84 32.49
N GLN A 49 -9.05 23.99 31.34
CA GLN A 49 -10.30 23.28 31.07
C GLN A 49 -10.05 21.98 30.32
N PHE A 50 -9.14 21.16 30.84
CA PHE A 50 -8.84 19.85 30.25
C PHE A 50 -8.55 18.81 31.30
N THR A 51 -8.70 17.55 30.94
CA THR A 51 -8.24 16.41 31.72
C THR A 51 -6.94 15.87 31.14
N LYS A 52 -5.88 15.79 31.95
CA LYS A 52 -4.63 15.13 31.54
C LYS A 52 -4.86 13.62 31.42
N VAL A 53 -4.44 13.03 30.31
CA VAL A 53 -4.41 11.59 30.08
C VAL A 53 -2.98 11.16 29.74
N GLY A 54 -2.47 10.17 30.47
CA GLY A 54 -1.09 9.70 30.35
C GLY A 54 -0.19 10.15 31.51
N LYS A 55 1.02 9.59 31.58
CA LYS A 55 1.98 9.84 32.68
C LYS A 55 2.94 10.99 32.40
N GLY A 56 3.13 11.37 31.13
CA GLY A 56 4.09 12.36 30.69
C GLY A 56 3.74 13.81 31.04
N LEU A 57 4.36 14.75 30.32
CA LEU A 57 4.11 16.18 30.47
C LEU A 57 2.74 16.54 29.89
N CYS A 58 1.92 17.28 30.63
CA CYS A 58 0.73 17.95 30.16
C CYS A 58 0.41 19.09 31.12
N LYS A 59 0.84 20.31 30.79
CA LYS A 59 0.61 21.51 31.61
C LYS A 59 0.53 22.76 30.75
N VAL A 60 -0.17 23.77 31.27
CA VAL A 60 -0.22 25.11 30.68
C VAL A 60 0.75 26.04 31.41
N GLN A 61 1.49 26.81 30.65
CA GLN A 61 2.32 27.90 31.11
C GLN A 61 2.25 29.04 30.09
N ASP A 62 1.99 30.26 30.57
CA ASP A 62 1.92 31.49 29.75
C ASP A 62 0.97 31.35 28.53
N GLY A 63 -0.20 30.72 28.73
CA GLY A 63 -1.18 30.47 27.68
C GLY A 63 -0.82 29.37 26.66
N VAL A 64 0.31 28.66 26.87
CA VAL A 64 0.77 27.56 26.01
C VAL A 64 0.60 26.23 26.73
N LEU A 65 -0.15 25.30 26.15
CA LEU A 65 -0.23 23.91 26.58
C LEU A 65 0.98 23.14 26.04
N ALA A 66 1.76 22.56 26.93
CA ALA A 66 2.89 21.68 26.59
C ALA A 66 2.56 20.23 26.91
N THR A 67 2.80 19.32 25.97
CA THR A 67 2.54 17.86 26.12
C THR A 67 3.75 17.04 25.68
N ARG A 68 3.99 15.88 26.32
CA ARG A 68 4.91 14.81 25.92
C ARG A 68 4.47 13.52 26.61
N ASP A 69 4.32 12.42 25.91
CA ASP A 69 3.84 11.12 26.44
C ASP A 69 2.49 11.22 27.21
N ALA A 70 1.76 12.28 26.96
CA ALA A 70 0.46 12.58 27.52
C ALA A 70 -0.29 13.55 26.62
N TYR A 71 -1.61 13.62 26.77
CA TYR A 71 -2.44 14.57 26.04
C TYR A 71 -3.47 15.25 26.96
N ALA A 72 -3.95 16.38 26.49
CA ALA A 72 -5.10 17.06 27.06
C ALA A 72 -6.39 16.58 26.38
N SER A 73 -7.32 16.06 27.16
CA SER A 73 -8.69 15.72 26.75
C SER A 73 -9.61 16.88 27.11
N ILE A 74 -10.24 17.51 26.14
CA ILE A 74 -10.88 18.81 26.22
C ILE A 74 -12.36 18.72 25.82
N GLY A 75 -13.24 19.35 26.59
CA GLY A 75 -14.65 19.50 26.29
C GLY A 75 -15.53 18.35 26.76
N SER A 76 -16.65 18.11 26.05
CA SER A 76 -17.68 17.15 26.43
C SER A 76 -17.66 15.91 25.53
N ALA A 77 -17.95 14.76 26.12
CA ALA A 77 -18.19 13.53 25.39
C ALA A 77 -19.44 13.58 24.46
N GLU A 78 -20.29 14.58 24.66
CA GLU A 78 -21.53 14.77 23.91
C GLU A 78 -21.38 15.70 22.69
N TRP A 79 -20.19 16.20 22.42
CA TRP A 79 -19.96 17.05 21.23
C TRP A 79 -19.97 16.23 19.95
N GLU A 80 -20.81 16.64 19.01
CA GLU A 80 -21.03 15.91 17.75
C GLU A 80 -20.37 16.62 16.55
N ASN A 81 -20.86 17.83 16.22
CA ASN A 81 -20.39 18.58 15.06
C ASN A 81 -19.75 19.88 15.51
N TYR A 82 -18.48 20.08 15.17
CA TYR A 82 -17.71 21.23 15.62
C TYR A 82 -16.51 21.51 14.73
N THR A 83 -16.02 22.74 14.81
CA THR A 83 -14.75 23.17 14.26
C THR A 83 -13.75 23.32 15.40
N ILE A 84 -12.53 22.87 15.18
CA ILE A 84 -11.40 23.04 16.09
C ILE A 84 -10.36 23.89 15.38
N SER A 85 -9.93 24.99 15.97
CA SER A 85 -8.84 25.84 15.47
C SER A 85 -7.78 26.03 16.55
N PHE A 86 -6.53 25.90 16.22
CA PHE A 86 -5.41 26.11 17.14
C PHE A 86 -4.10 26.30 16.39
N GLU A 87 -3.07 26.73 17.10
CA GLU A 87 -1.70 26.70 16.60
C GLU A 87 -0.88 25.69 17.39
N ALA A 88 -0.02 24.94 16.70
CA ALA A 88 0.88 23.98 17.34
C ALA A 88 2.29 24.05 16.76
N ARG A 89 3.27 23.65 17.58
CA ARG A 89 4.65 23.47 17.17
C ARG A 89 5.33 22.33 17.93
N THR A 90 6.39 21.81 17.34
CA THR A 90 7.44 21.08 18.05
C THR A 90 8.55 22.07 18.38
N PRO A 91 8.96 22.26 19.64
CA PRO A 91 9.99 23.23 20.03
C PRO A 91 11.35 22.94 19.39
N LYS A 92 12.22 23.97 19.31
CA LYS A 92 13.60 23.82 18.81
C LYS A 92 14.49 22.90 19.66
N THR A 93 14.06 22.55 20.87
CA THR A 93 14.75 21.61 21.77
C THR A 93 14.58 20.15 21.40
N GLU A 94 13.69 19.84 20.46
CA GLU A 94 13.47 18.50 19.94
C GLU A 94 14.33 18.26 18.70
N GLU A 95 14.50 17.00 18.31
CA GLU A 95 15.35 16.61 17.16
C GLU A 95 14.59 16.67 15.84
N GLN A 96 13.27 16.49 15.85
CA GLN A 96 12.44 16.44 14.64
C GLN A 96 11.01 16.90 14.92
N VAL A 97 10.32 17.35 13.88
CA VAL A 97 8.92 17.76 13.99
C VAL A 97 8.01 16.53 14.06
N GLN A 98 7.11 16.52 15.04
CA GLN A 98 5.99 15.59 15.12
C GLN A 98 4.91 16.23 15.99
N ILE A 99 3.68 16.37 15.48
CA ILE A 99 2.57 16.94 16.22
C ILE A 99 1.37 15.99 16.13
N TRP A 100 0.79 15.67 17.29
CA TRP A 100 -0.39 14.82 17.39
C TRP A 100 -1.55 15.56 18.01
N PHE A 101 -2.74 15.40 17.44
CA PHE A 101 -4.00 15.92 17.94
C PHE A 101 -5.16 15.05 17.44
N GLY A 102 -6.36 15.24 17.99
CA GLY A 102 -7.46 14.40 17.59
C GLY A 102 -8.82 14.90 18.08
N PHE A 103 -9.84 14.12 17.79
CA PHE A 103 -11.22 14.48 18.09
C PHE A 103 -12.10 13.24 18.34
N ARG A 104 -13.31 13.48 18.84
CA ARG A 104 -14.31 12.45 19.20
C ARG A 104 -13.74 11.37 20.12
N GLU A 105 -12.91 11.80 21.08
CA GLU A 105 -12.36 10.90 22.06
C GLU A 105 -13.44 10.40 23.04
N GLN A 106 -13.57 9.09 23.14
CA GLN A 106 -14.39 8.35 24.09
C GLN A 106 -13.56 7.46 25.00
N GLY A 107 -12.25 7.60 24.99
CA GLY A 107 -11.26 6.86 25.76
C GLY A 107 -9.90 6.84 25.08
N ARG A 108 -8.88 6.38 25.82
CA ARG A 108 -7.47 6.51 25.42
C ARG A 108 -7.17 6.02 24.01
N ASN A 109 -7.76 4.90 23.59
CA ASN A 109 -7.54 4.31 22.26
C ASN A 109 -8.85 4.26 21.46
N ASN A 110 -9.78 5.15 21.73
CA ASN A 110 -11.06 5.19 21.07
C ASN A 110 -11.36 6.63 20.62
N ARG A 111 -10.74 7.04 19.52
CA ARG A 111 -10.78 8.41 18.98
C ARG A 111 -10.34 8.44 17.52
N TYR A 112 -10.54 9.57 16.87
CA TYR A 112 -9.83 9.92 15.65
C TYR A 112 -8.55 10.66 16.02
N LEU A 113 -7.44 10.29 15.39
CA LEU A 113 -6.13 10.87 15.62
C LEU A 113 -5.55 11.42 14.33
N ILE A 114 -4.96 12.60 14.41
CA ILE A 114 -4.26 13.26 13.30
C ILE A 114 -2.80 13.37 13.68
N GLY A 115 -1.92 12.91 12.78
CA GLY A 115 -0.48 13.03 12.89
C GLY A 115 0.07 13.96 11.82
N PHE A 116 0.58 15.12 12.22
CA PHE A 116 1.40 15.97 11.36
C PHE A 116 2.85 15.55 11.54
N LYS A 117 3.44 14.98 10.50
CA LYS A 117 4.67 14.17 10.57
C LYS A 117 4.57 13.05 11.63
N GLY A 118 3.40 12.44 11.75
CA GLY A 118 3.09 11.48 12.79
C GLY A 118 4.04 10.29 12.83
N GLY A 119 4.35 9.73 11.66
CA GLY A 119 5.36 8.69 11.46
C GLY A 119 6.75 9.21 11.07
N PHE A 120 7.05 10.50 11.33
CA PHE A 120 8.27 11.22 10.92
C PHE A 120 8.41 11.43 9.41
N GLN A 121 7.45 11.02 8.64
CA GLN A 121 7.35 11.26 7.23
C GLN A 121 6.86 12.68 6.96
N ASN A 122 7.05 13.21 5.74
CA ASN A 122 6.63 14.56 5.41
C ASN A 122 5.16 14.62 4.99
N ASP A 123 4.28 14.12 5.86
CA ASP A 123 2.85 14.01 5.62
C ASP A 123 1.98 14.51 6.78
N ILE A 124 0.68 14.60 6.50
CA ILE A 124 -0.37 14.67 7.51
C ILE A 124 -1.33 13.49 7.30
N GLU A 125 -1.61 12.79 8.37
CA GLU A 125 -2.43 11.58 8.36
C GLU A 125 -3.61 11.68 9.32
N ILE A 126 -4.71 10.99 9.02
CA ILE A 126 -5.85 10.82 9.91
C ILE A 126 -6.20 9.33 10.04
N ALA A 127 -6.35 8.86 11.25
CA ALA A 127 -6.69 7.48 11.56
C ALA A 127 -7.81 7.38 12.59
N ARG A 128 -8.64 6.35 12.46
CA ARG A 128 -9.55 5.87 13.50
C ARG A 128 -8.78 4.91 14.40
N MET A 129 -8.50 5.33 15.63
CA MET A 129 -7.84 4.50 16.65
C MET A 129 -8.83 3.51 17.25
N GLY A 130 -8.52 2.23 17.19
CA GLY A 130 -9.34 1.16 17.76
C GLY A 130 -8.93 0.79 19.19
N LEU A 131 -9.86 0.26 19.98
CA LEU A 131 -9.61 -0.20 21.35
C LEU A 131 -8.59 -1.34 21.41
N MET A 132 -8.45 -2.09 20.34
CA MET A 132 -7.64 -3.32 20.24
C MET A 132 -6.40 -3.15 19.36
N GLY A 133 -6.03 -1.92 18.98
CA GLY A 133 -4.95 -1.67 18.03
C GLY A 133 -5.37 -1.87 16.56
N ASP A 134 -6.66 -1.96 16.30
CA ASP A 134 -7.21 -2.00 14.95
C ASP A 134 -7.29 -0.58 14.37
N ASP A 135 -6.13 0.08 14.29
CA ASP A 135 -6.05 1.41 13.74
C ASP A 135 -6.35 1.38 12.24
N ARG A 136 -7.28 2.25 11.83
CA ARG A 136 -7.70 2.33 10.44
C ARG A 136 -7.39 3.72 9.90
N PHE A 137 -6.47 3.79 8.94
CA PHE A 137 -6.16 5.03 8.23
C PHE A 137 -7.33 5.42 7.32
N LEU A 138 -7.72 6.70 7.41
CA LEU A 138 -8.77 7.30 6.60
C LEU A 138 -8.21 8.15 5.48
N GLY A 139 -7.06 8.77 5.68
CA GLY A 139 -6.39 9.58 4.68
C GLY A 139 -4.98 9.96 5.09
N ILE A 140 -4.11 10.07 4.09
CA ILE A 140 -2.74 10.56 4.22
C ILE A 140 -2.51 11.52 3.07
N ARG A 141 -1.85 12.65 3.34
CA ARG A 141 -1.47 13.64 2.33
C ARG A 141 -0.06 14.14 2.56
N ASN A 142 0.73 14.17 1.51
CA ASN A 142 2.05 14.76 1.56
C ASN A 142 1.97 16.27 1.83
N LEU A 143 2.94 16.78 2.55
CA LEU A 143 3.14 18.22 2.73
C LEU A 143 4.03 18.73 1.58
N ASP A 144 3.60 19.79 0.91
CA ASP A 144 4.36 20.46 -0.15
C ASP A 144 5.42 21.43 0.41
N PHE A 145 5.65 21.36 1.72
CA PHE A 145 6.68 22.09 2.44
C PHE A 145 7.31 21.21 3.53
N ASN A 146 8.50 21.56 3.99
CA ASN A 146 9.19 20.84 5.08
C ASN A 146 8.93 21.56 6.42
N PRO A 147 8.17 20.95 7.34
CA PRO A 147 7.95 21.50 8.67
C PRO A 147 9.25 21.67 9.45
N THR A 148 9.39 22.81 10.13
CA THR A 148 10.60 23.21 10.84
C THR A 148 10.36 23.33 12.33
N LEU A 149 11.34 22.92 13.15
CA LEU A 149 11.30 23.04 14.60
C LEU A 149 11.14 24.51 15.05
N GLY A 150 10.29 24.72 16.04
CA GLY A 150 10.01 26.03 16.63
C GLY A 150 9.02 26.90 15.84
N VAL A 151 8.61 26.49 14.64
CA VAL A 151 7.61 27.21 13.83
C VAL A 151 6.21 26.81 14.28
N TRP A 152 5.35 27.80 14.46
CA TRP A 152 3.92 27.61 14.74
C TRP A 152 3.16 27.35 13.44
N TYR A 153 2.41 26.26 13.40
CA TYR A 153 1.51 25.88 12.31
C TYR A 153 0.08 26.04 12.78
N ALA A 154 -0.74 26.74 11.98
CA ALA A 154 -2.17 26.86 12.24
C ALA A 154 -2.90 25.64 11.71
N PHE A 155 -3.75 25.04 12.52
CA PHE A 155 -4.60 23.93 12.17
C PHE A 155 -6.05 24.30 12.34
N LYS A 156 -6.88 23.90 11.38
CA LYS A 156 -8.35 23.93 11.48
C LYS A 156 -8.91 22.57 11.10
N ILE A 157 -9.77 22.01 11.94
CA ILE A 157 -10.42 20.73 11.72
C ILE A 157 -11.93 20.95 11.74
N GLU A 158 -12.61 20.53 10.70
CA GLU A 158 -14.06 20.53 10.61
C GLU A 158 -14.55 19.09 10.80
N VAL A 159 -15.36 18.86 11.82
CA VAL A 159 -15.94 17.56 12.20
C VAL A 159 -17.44 17.65 12.05
N CYS A 160 -18.01 17.02 11.02
CA CYS A 160 -19.44 17.05 10.76
C CYS A 160 -19.93 15.65 10.37
N LYS A 161 -20.81 15.07 11.19
CA LYS A 161 -21.27 13.68 11.03
C LYS A 161 -20.04 12.73 10.87
N ASN A 162 -19.93 12.05 9.76
CA ASN A 162 -18.80 11.15 9.45
C ASN A 162 -17.80 11.74 8.44
N ARG A 163 -17.88 13.04 8.13
CA ARG A 163 -16.95 13.73 7.25
C ARG A 163 -16.02 14.62 8.05
N PHE A 164 -14.73 14.55 7.73
CA PHE A 164 -13.66 15.26 8.43
C PHE A 164 -12.79 15.98 7.43
N ARG A 165 -12.52 17.28 7.71
CA ARG A 165 -11.63 18.11 6.92
C ARG A 165 -10.53 18.67 7.79
N VAL A 166 -9.32 18.69 7.28
CA VAL A 166 -8.14 19.23 7.96
C VAL A 166 -7.47 20.28 7.07
N PHE A 167 -7.30 21.47 7.61
CA PHE A 167 -6.64 22.59 6.95
C PHE A 167 -5.37 22.94 7.72
N ILE A 168 -4.36 23.44 7.00
CA ILE A 168 -3.08 23.88 7.56
C ILE A 168 -2.81 25.32 7.10
N ASN A 169 -2.24 26.14 8.00
CA ASN A 169 -1.79 27.50 7.69
C ASN A 169 -2.85 28.40 7.01
N ASN A 170 -4.10 28.28 7.45
CA ASN A 170 -5.25 29.05 6.94
C ASN A 170 -5.51 28.85 5.44
N GLU A 171 -5.18 27.70 4.89
CA GLU A 171 -5.51 27.36 3.51
C GLU A 171 -7.03 27.35 3.28
N ASN A 172 -7.45 27.73 2.08
CA ASN A 172 -8.85 27.72 1.69
C ASN A 172 -9.34 26.32 1.28
N THR A 173 -8.40 25.41 0.98
CA THR A 173 -8.68 24.03 0.57
C THR A 173 -8.17 23.08 1.65
N PRO A 174 -8.97 22.11 2.11
CA PRO A 174 -8.51 21.16 3.11
C PRO A 174 -7.38 20.27 2.57
N ARG A 175 -6.38 19.98 3.39
CA ARG A 175 -5.35 18.99 3.09
C ARG A 175 -5.92 17.57 3.15
N ILE A 176 -6.85 17.33 4.06
CA ILE A 176 -7.58 16.08 4.17
C ILE A 176 -9.07 16.39 4.11
N ASP A 177 -9.81 15.66 3.28
CA ASP A 177 -11.28 15.65 3.25
C ASP A 177 -11.71 14.19 3.09
N VAL A 178 -12.19 13.58 4.16
CA VAL A 178 -12.50 12.16 4.21
C VAL A 178 -13.85 11.89 4.84
N ILE A 179 -14.47 10.80 4.41
CA ILE A 179 -15.70 10.27 4.99
C ILE A 179 -15.37 8.92 5.62
N ASP A 180 -15.68 8.77 6.91
CA ASP A 180 -15.65 7.47 7.55
C ASP A 180 -16.97 6.74 7.31
N ASP A 181 -16.97 5.73 6.45
CA ASP A 181 -18.14 4.93 6.06
C ASP A 181 -18.17 3.54 6.71
N LYS A 182 -17.30 3.29 7.68
CA LYS A 182 -17.24 2.00 8.39
C LYS A 182 -18.21 1.93 9.56
N GLY A 183 -18.55 0.73 10.00
CA GLY A 183 -19.56 0.50 11.02
C GLY A 183 -19.18 0.90 12.45
N ASP A 184 -17.92 1.29 12.71
CA ASP A 184 -17.40 1.66 14.03
C ASP A 184 -17.16 3.17 14.21
N ILE A 185 -17.95 3.99 13.53
CA ILE A 185 -17.87 5.44 13.57
C ILE A 185 -18.12 5.94 15.00
N LEU A 186 -17.30 6.89 15.46
CA LEU A 186 -17.58 7.63 16.69
C LEU A 186 -18.43 8.86 16.35
N PRO A 187 -19.69 8.90 16.78
CA PRO A 187 -20.59 9.99 16.43
C PRO A 187 -20.30 11.28 17.22
N LYS A 188 -19.71 11.15 18.41
CA LYS A 188 -19.48 12.25 19.37
C LYS A 188 -18.24 11.98 20.22
N GLY A 189 -17.74 13.00 20.90
CA GLY A 189 -16.61 12.88 21.82
C GLY A 189 -15.79 14.16 21.97
N LYS A 190 -14.76 14.07 22.81
CA LYS A 190 -13.89 15.18 23.20
C LYS A 190 -12.81 15.47 22.17
N VAL A 191 -12.18 16.63 22.29
CA VAL A 191 -10.99 17.03 21.54
C VAL A 191 -9.73 16.61 22.27
N VAL A 192 -8.70 16.23 21.53
CA VAL A 192 -7.41 15.79 22.06
C VAL A 192 -6.29 16.65 21.50
N LEU A 193 -5.42 17.19 22.36
CA LEU A 193 -4.18 17.86 21.96
C LEU A 193 -2.99 17.17 22.59
N GLY A 194 -2.06 16.67 21.78
CA GLY A 194 -0.86 15.95 22.23
C GLY A 194 -0.97 14.43 22.07
N GLY A 195 -0.07 13.72 22.77
CA GLY A 195 0.05 12.26 22.70
C GLY A 195 1.33 11.79 22.00
N ALA A 196 2.14 12.71 21.47
CA ALA A 196 3.46 12.39 20.93
C ALA A 196 4.47 12.08 22.05
N TRP A 197 5.47 11.28 21.74
CA TRP A 197 6.61 11.04 22.63
C TRP A 197 7.65 12.16 22.61
N ILE A 198 7.57 13.10 21.66
CA ILE A 198 8.32 14.35 21.66
C ILE A 198 7.43 15.49 22.17
N LYS A 199 8.05 16.57 22.63
CA LYS A 199 7.32 17.72 23.17
C LYS A 199 6.56 18.44 22.06
N ASN A 200 5.26 18.65 22.27
CA ASN A 200 4.42 19.54 21.46
C ASN A 200 3.91 20.70 22.31
N GLU A 201 3.75 21.82 21.69
CA GLU A 201 3.19 23.04 22.27
C GLU A 201 1.98 23.50 21.47
N PHE A 202 0.90 23.91 22.17
CA PHE A 202 -0.37 24.32 21.58
C PHE A 202 -0.81 25.65 22.18
N ARG A 203 -1.40 26.53 21.37
CA ARG A 203 -1.98 27.79 21.78
C ARG A 203 -3.18 28.19 20.93
N ASN A 204 -3.92 29.24 21.31
CA ASN A 204 -5.03 29.83 20.55
C ASN A 204 -6.10 28.78 20.17
N LEU A 205 -6.48 27.92 21.12
CA LEU A 205 -7.53 26.92 20.90
C LEU A 205 -8.90 27.57 20.89
N GLU A 206 -9.61 27.35 19.79
CA GLU A 206 -11.03 27.72 19.63
C GLU A 206 -11.80 26.47 19.18
N ILE A 207 -12.98 26.25 19.78
CA ILE A 207 -13.89 25.17 19.40
C ILE A 207 -15.27 25.75 19.27
N GLU A 208 -15.84 25.62 18.07
CA GLU A 208 -17.13 26.20 17.73
C GLU A 208 -18.09 25.12 17.24
N ARG A 209 -19.39 25.32 17.49
CA ARG A 209 -20.40 24.40 16.99
C ARG A 209 -20.56 24.53 15.47
N LEU A 210 -20.67 23.39 14.80
CA LEU A 210 -20.87 23.30 13.37
C LEU A 210 -22.31 22.83 13.06
N SER A 211 -22.95 23.40 12.05
CA SER A 211 -24.27 22.97 11.59
C SER A 211 -24.19 21.57 10.95
N ASP A 212 -25.22 20.76 11.14
CA ASP A 212 -25.32 19.42 10.55
C ASP A 212 -25.30 19.39 9.02
N THR A 213 -25.65 20.51 8.39
CA THR A 213 -25.72 20.65 6.93
C THR A 213 -24.51 21.39 6.36
N TYR A 214 -23.59 21.83 7.23
CA TYR A 214 -22.48 22.68 6.81
C TYR A 214 -21.64 22.09 5.69
N MET A 215 -21.41 20.77 5.70
CA MET A 215 -20.60 20.12 4.68
C MET A 215 -21.39 19.49 3.53
N ASP A 216 -22.71 19.46 3.60
CA ASP A 216 -23.55 18.83 2.57
C ASP A 216 -23.43 19.52 1.19
N PRO A 217 -23.37 20.86 1.08
CA PRO A 217 -23.23 21.52 -0.22
C PRO A 217 -21.81 21.52 -0.77
N ILE A 218 -20.81 21.18 0.03
CA ILE A 218 -19.41 21.16 -0.43
C ILE A 218 -19.14 19.77 -1.00
N LYS A 219 -19.56 19.54 -2.22
CA LYS A 219 -18.87 18.59 -3.10
C LYS A 219 -17.48 19.18 -3.30
N SER A 220 -16.51 18.70 -2.54
CA SER A 220 -15.19 19.30 -2.54
C SER A 220 -14.60 19.23 -3.95
N LYS A 221 -13.96 20.30 -4.38
CA LYS A 221 -13.17 20.29 -5.60
C LYS A 221 -12.07 19.22 -5.58
N GLU A 222 -11.74 18.68 -4.43
CA GLU A 222 -10.74 17.61 -4.26
C GLU A 222 -11.12 16.30 -4.92
N TYR A 223 -12.42 15.99 -5.05
CA TYR A 223 -12.82 14.87 -5.91
C TYR A 223 -12.53 15.12 -7.39
N SER A 224 -12.09 16.33 -7.79
CA SER A 224 -11.69 16.60 -9.17
C SER A 224 -10.36 15.92 -9.57
N TYR A 225 -9.54 15.51 -8.60
CA TYR A 225 -8.32 14.73 -8.87
C TYR A 225 -8.61 13.25 -9.10
N TYR A 226 -9.74 12.75 -8.61
CA TYR A 226 -10.12 11.36 -8.74
C TYR A 226 -11.28 11.22 -9.71
N LEU A 227 -11.27 10.13 -10.44
CA LEU A 227 -12.31 9.83 -11.41
C LEU A 227 -13.67 9.68 -10.73
N THR A 228 -14.70 10.27 -11.32
CA THR A 228 -16.08 10.04 -10.90
C THR A 228 -16.50 8.59 -11.16
N PRO A 229 -17.57 8.07 -10.55
CA PRO A 229 -18.07 6.73 -10.84
C PRO A 229 -18.30 6.50 -12.34
N GLU A 230 -18.86 7.49 -13.07
CA GLU A 230 -19.12 7.42 -14.50
C GLU A 230 -17.81 7.33 -15.29
N GLN A 231 -16.83 8.18 -14.96
CA GLN A 231 -15.51 8.16 -15.57
C GLN A 231 -14.77 6.84 -15.30
N LYS A 232 -14.96 6.23 -14.13
CA LYS A 232 -14.42 4.89 -13.83
C LYS A 232 -15.03 3.81 -14.70
N VAL A 233 -16.32 3.88 -15.00
CA VAL A 233 -16.98 2.96 -15.93
C VAL A 233 -16.43 3.13 -17.36
N GLU A 234 -16.30 4.36 -17.84
CA GLU A 234 -15.70 4.64 -19.16
C GLU A 234 -14.25 4.15 -19.25
N LYS A 235 -13.46 4.42 -18.22
CA LYS A 235 -12.07 3.95 -18.08
C LYS A 235 -12.02 2.42 -18.16
N ARG A 236 -12.86 1.70 -17.40
CA ARG A 236 -12.93 0.24 -17.43
C ARG A 236 -13.18 -0.29 -18.83
N ILE A 237 -14.17 0.26 -19.52
CA ILE A 237 -14.51 -0.14 -20.90
C ILE A 237 -13.32 0.09 -21.83
N LYS A 238 -12.63 1.23 -21.71
CA LYS A 238 -11.45 1.57 -22.52
C LYS A 238 -10.28 0.62 -22.26
N GLU A 239 -9.94 0.41 -20.99
CA GLU A 239 -8.84 -0.48 -20.58
C GLU A 239 -9.11 -1.92 -21.01
N ARG A 240 -10.35 -2.36 -20.85
CA ARG A 240 -10.77 -3.71 -21.26
C ARG A 240 -10.58 -3.99 -22.75
N LYS A 241 -10.81 -2.99 -23.61
CA LYS A 241 -10.54 -3.09 -25.05
C LYS A 241 -9.05 -3.20 -25.38
N GLN A 242 -8.18 -2.76 -24.49
CA GLN A 242 -6.73 -2.80 -24.68
C GLN A 242 -6.10 -4.09 -24.15
N TYR A 243 -6.85 -4.88 -23.36
CA TYR A 243 -6.37 -6.16 -22.87
C TYR A 243 -6.03 -7.12 -24.01
N LYS A 244 -4.87 -7.76 -23.89
CA LYS A 244 -4.39 -8.75 -24.86
C LYS A 244 -3.98 -10.02 -24.13
N LYS A 245 -4.38 -11.15 -24.68
CA LYS A 245 -3.89 -12.46 -24.28
C LYS A 245 -2.39 -12.58 -24.55
N VAL A 246 -1.67 -13.27 -23.69
CA VAL A 246 -0.27 -13.63 -23.96
C VAL A 246 -0.22 -14.71 -25.02
N LYS A 247 0.52 -14.49 -26.11
CA LYS A 247 0.72 -15.46 -27.19
C LYS A 247 2.14 -16.02 -27.13
N VAL A 248 2.24 -17.32 -27.04
CA VAL A 248 3.51 -18.04 -27.15
C VAL A 248 3.68 -18.50 -28.61
N SER A 249 4.37 -17.72 -29.41
CA SER A 249 4.58 -17.96 -30.85
C SER A 249 5.79 -18.83 -31.17
N HIS A 250 6.78 -18.86 -30.26
CA HIS A 250 8.03 -19.59 -30.43
C HIS A 250 8.43 -20.26 -29.14
N ILE A 251 8.99 -21.47 -29.25
CA ILE A 251 9.54 -22.24 -28.13
C ILE A 251 10.93 -22.70 -28.50
N ASP A 252 11.92 -22.18 -27.80
CA ASP A 252 13.31 -22.62 -27.96
C ASP A 252 13.47 -24.10 -27.60
N PRO A 253 14.34 -24.83 -28.29
CA PRO A 253 14.56 -26.24 -28.02
C PRO A 253 14.95 -26.57 -26.58
N ILE A 254 15.67 -25.66 -25.91
CA ILE A 254 16.22 -25.88 -24.57
C ILE A 254 15.32 -25.28 -23.49
N ARG A 255 15.11 -23.97 -23.54
CA ARG A 255 14.36 -23.21 -22.54
C ARG A 255 13.75 -21.95 -23.14
N THR A 256 12.50 -21.72 -22.84
CA THR A 256 11.81 -20.47 -23.16
C THR A 256 11.24 -19.87 -21.89
N THR A 257 11.46 -18.58 -21.67
CA THR A 257 10.84 -17.81 -20.59
C THR A 257 9.90 -16.79 -21.22
N ILE A 258 8.62 -16.85 -20.84
CA ILE A 258 7.57 -15.94 -21.31
C ILE A 258 7.16 -15.07 -20.13
N SER A 259 7.32 -13.76 -20.24
CA SER A 259 6.75 -12.83 -19.25
C SER A 259 5.22 -12.86 -19.31
N LEU A 260 4.63 -12.89 -18.15
CA LEU A 260 3.19 -12.67 -17.96
C LEU A 260 2.91 -11.28 -17.39
N ASP A 261 3.93 -10.45 -17.23
CA ASP A 261 3.81 -9.07 -16.74
C ASP A 261 2.94 -8.22 -17.70
N GLY A 262 2.37 -7.17 -17.14
CA GLY A 262 1.47 -6.26 -17.86
C GLY A 262 0.02 -6.37 -17.40
N ASN A 263 -0.90 -6.10 -18.28
CA ASN A 263 -2.32 -6.02 -17.93
C ASN A 263 -2.95 -7.40 -17.71
N TRP A 264 -3.46 -7.60 -16.51
CA TRP A 264 -4.30 -8.74 -16.15
C TRP A 264 -5.74 -8.29 -15.96
N LEU A 265 -6.67 -9.19 -16.21
CA LEU A 265 -8.05 -9.02 -15.77
C LEU A 265 -8.09 -9.15 -14.25
N PHE A 266 -8.80 -8.24 -13.59
CA PHE A 266 -8.91 -8.21 -12.13
C PHE A 266 -10.35 -8.01 -11.71
N LYS A 267 -10.77 -8.71 -10.66
CA LYS A 267 -12.10 -8.53 -10.09
C LYS A 267 -12.07 -8.76 -8.57
N PRO A 268 -12.57 -7.78 -7.77
CA PRO A 268 -12.81 -7.99 -6.35
C PRO A 268 -13.78 -9.15 -6.13
N ASP A 269 -13.51 -9.96 -5.10
CA ASP A 269 -14.35 -11.14 -4.79
C ASP A 269 -15.81 -10.76 -4.51
N HIS A 270 -16.04 -9.61 -3.88
CA HIS A 270 -17.38 -9.11 -3.58
C HIS A 270 -18.19 -8.65 -4.82
N GLU A 271 -17.55 -8.52 -5.98
CA GLU A 271 -18.18 -8.23 -7.27
C GLU A 271 -18.48 -9.48 -8.09
N LEU A 272 -18.02 -10.66 -7.63
CA LEU A 272 -18.34 -11.93 -8.26
C LEU A 272 -19.73 -12.43 -7.84
N ILE A 273 -20.45 -13.02 -8.77
CA ILE A 273 -21.72 -13.73 -8.48
C ILE A 273 -21.42 -15.00 -7.68
N ASN A 274 -20.37 -15.71 -8.09
CA ASN A 274 -19.85 -16.89 -7.43
C ASN A 274 -18.38 -17.12 -7.81
N ARG A 275 -17.72 -18.07 -7.13
CA ARG A 275 -16.30 -18.38 -7.38
C ARG A 275 -16.04 -18.96 -8.77
N GLU A 276 -16.99 -19.73 -9.32
CA GLU A 276 -16.88 -20.37 -10.62
C GLU A 276 -16.66 -19.31 -11.70
N GLN A 277 -17.28 -18.13 -11.58
CA GLN A 277 -17.07 -17.02 -12.52
C GLN A 277 -15.59 -16.65 -12.66
N ALA A 278 -14.78 -16.81 -11.62
CA ALA A 278 -13.36 -16.44 -11.66
C ALA A 278 -12.48 -17.53 -12.30
N ILE A 279 -12.82 -18.79 -12.14
CA ILE A 279 -11.97 -19.93 -12.54
C ILE A 279 -12.42 -20.62 -13.83
N ASP A 280 -13.70 -20.46 -14.23
CA ASP A 280 -14.21 -21.07 -15.46
C ASP A 280 -13.80 -20.29 -16.70
N ALA A 281 -13.15 -20.97 -17.63
CA ALA A 281 -12.74 -20.41 -18.91
C ALA A 281 -13.90 -20.00 -19.82
N ASN A 282 -15.13 -20.47 -19.58
CA ASN A 282 -16.32 -20.11 -20.34
C ASN A 282 -17.06 -18.89 -19.78
N SER A 283 -16.70 -18.44 -18.58
CA SER A 283 -17.29 -17.23 -17.99
C SER A 283 -16.82 -15.98 -18.73
N SER A 284 -17.76 -15.02 -18.94
CA SER A 284 -17.43 -13.75 -19.59
C SER A 284 -16.40 -12.95 -18.77
N ASP A 285 -15.54 -12.26 -19.50
CA ASP A 285 -14.57 -11.30 -18.97
C ASP A 285 -15.03 -9.84 -19.07
N ASP A 286 -16.22 -9.55 -19.63
CA ASP A 286 -16.61 -8.21 -20.07
C ASP A 286 -16.70 -7.18 -18.96
N ASP A 287 -17.06 -7.60 -17.76
CA ASP A 287 -17.22 -6.75 -16.58
C ASP A 287 -15.98 -6.73 -15.65
N TRP A 288 -14.87 -7.32 -16.10
CA TRP A 288 -13.62 -7.31 -15.36
C TRP A 288 -12.89 -5.98 -15.51
N HIS A 289 -12.18 -5.60 -14.44
CA HIS A 289 -11.24 -4.48 -14.42
C HIS A 289 -9.90 -4.90 -15.02
N ILE A 290 -9.02 -3.92 -15.21
CA ILE A 290 -7.62 -4.17 -15.55
C ILE A 290 -6.75 -3.74 -14.37
N LEU A 291 -5.81 -4.61 -14.02
CA LEU A 291 -4.76 -4.33 -13.04
C LEU A 291 -3.42 -4.78 -13.61
N GLU A 292 -2.45 -3.89 -13.55
CA GLU A 292 -1.09 -4.19 -13.99
C GLU A 292 -0.40 -5.16 -13.02
N VAL A 293 0.38 -6.09 -13.55
CA VAL A 293 1.26 -7.00 -12.82
C VAL A 293 2.68 -6.78 -13.34
N PRO A 294 3.70 -6.62 -12.48
CA PRO A 294 3.63 -6.62 -11.03
C PRO A 294 3.05 -5.34 -10.43
N ASN A 295 2.17 -5.45 -9.44
CA ASN A 295 1.66 -4.32 -8.68
C ASN A 295 0.89 -4.76 -7.42
N PHE A 296 0.70 -3.81 -6.48
CA PHE A 296 -0.29 -3.93 -5.41
C PHE A 296 -1.60 -3.27 -5.83
N TRP A 297 -2.72 -3.76 -5.33
CA TRP A 297 -4.00 -3.08 -5.57
C TRP A 297 -4.36 -2.02 -4.52
N ASN A 298 -3.57 -1.90 -3.45
CA ASN A 298 -3.70 -0.88 -2.42
C ASN A 298 -2.41 -0.05 -2.33
N PRO A 299 -2.47 1.17 -1.81
CA PRO A 299 -1.28 1.97 -1.58
C PRO A 299 -0.29 1.22 -0.70
N SER A 300 0.97 1.26 -1.05
CA SER A 300 2.03 0.61 -0.28
C SER A 300 3.26 1.50 -0.20
N ARG A 301 3.99 1.39 0.91
CA ARG A 301 5.30 2.01 1.10
C ARG A 301 6.45 1.11 0.63
N ILE A 302 6.12 -0.06 0.07
CA ILE A 302 7.10 -0.92 -0.57
C ILE A 302 7.37 -0.41 -1.98
N TRP A 303 8.66 -0.33 -2.34
CA TRP A 303 9.07 0.08 -3.67
C TRP A 303 8.79 -1.00 -4.69
N LEU A 304 8.22 -0.55 -5.80
CA LEU A 304 7.99 -1.35 -6.99
C LEU A 304 8.97 -0.90 -8.09
N HIS A 305 9.07 -1.69 -9.14
CA HIS A 305 9.76 -1.33 -10.38
C HIS A 305 11.26 -1.01 -10.25
N GLY A 306 11.92 -1.61 -9.27
CA GLY A 306 13.37 -1.50 -9.11
C GLY A 306 13.86 -0.23 -8.41
N GLU A 307 12.96 0.63 -7.93
CA GLU A 307 13.33 1.73 -7.06
C GLU A 307 13.94 1.18 -5.76
N THR A 308 14.98 1.81 -5.27
CA THR A 308 15.68 1.38 -4.07
C THR A 308 15.46 2.35 -2.93
N PHE A 309 15.46 1.84 -1.71
CA PHE A 309 15.37 2.64 -0.49
C PHE A 309 16.52 3.66 -0.37
N MET A 310 17.61 3.44 -1.06
CA MET A 310 18.84 4.19 -0.95
C MET A 310 19.05 5.23 -2.05
N ASP A 311 18.08 5.42 -2.96
CA ASP A 311 18.22 6.48 -3.95
C ASP A 311 18.13 7.88 -3.30
N GLU A 312 18.66 8.87 -4.00
CA GLU A 312 18.72 10.24 -3.47
C GLU A 312 17.33 10.84 -3.19
N GLU A 313 16.33 10.42 -3.94
CA GLU A 313 14.97 10.92 -3.82
C GLU A 313 14.34 10.42 -2.51
N HIS A 314 14.55 9.14 -2.17
CA HIS A 314 14.12 8.55 -0.91
C HIS A 314 14.86 9.13 0.30
N GLN A 315 16.15 9.37 0.17
CA GLN A 315 16.96 10.01 1.23
C GLN A 315 16.51 11.45 1.53
N LYS A 316 15.89 12.14 0.58
CA LYS A 316 15.35 13.49 0.74
C LYS A 316 13.92 13.54 1.29
N GLY A 317 13.38 12.42 1.75
CA GLY A 317 12.00 12.34 2.26
C GLY A 317 10.94 12.14 1.17
N ALA A 318 11.32 11.75 -0.02
CA ALA A 318 10.43 11.51 -1.15
C ALA A 318 9.57 10.23 -1.01
N SER A 319 9.81 9.40 -0.01
CA SER A 319 8.97 8.23 0.30
C SER A 319 7.49 8.60 0.47
N ASP A 320 7.20 9.80 0.95
CA ASP A 320 5.83 10.30 1.11
C ASP A 320 5.22 10.74 -0.21
N THR A 321 6.01 11.33 -1.08
CA THR A 321 5.60 11.64 -2.45
C THR A 321 5.27 10.36 -3.20
N TYR A 322 6.08 9.32 -3.02
CA TYR A 322 5.81 8.00 -3.58
C TYR A 322 4.49 7.42 -3.06
N PHE A 323 4.29 7.43 -1.74
CA PHE A 323 3.05 6.92 -1.15
C PHE A 323 1.82 7.71 -1.59
N GLN A 324 1.94 9.02 -1.80
CA GLN A 324 0.86 9.83 -2.34
C GLN A 324 0.55 9.45 -3.79
N LYS A 325 1.57 9.24 -4.63
CA LYS A 325 1.39 8.74 -6.01
C LYS A 325 0.67 7.39 -6.02
N GLU A 326 1.05 6.48 -5.11
CA GLU A 326 0.40 5.19 -4.95
C GLU A 326 -1.07 5.33 -4.52
N THR A 327 -1.36 6.23 -3.60
CA THR A 327 -2.73 6.54 -3.16
C THR A 327 -3.55 7.08 -4.33
N ASP A 328 -3.01 8.05 -5.07
CA ASP A 328 -3.69 8.65 -6.22
C ASP A 328 -3.94 7.63 -7.33
N ARG A 329 -3.00 6.71 -7.55
CA ARG A 329 -3.16 5.59 -8.47
C ARG A 329 -4.32 4.69 -8.05
N CYS A 330 -4.37 4.29 -6.78
CA CYS A 330 -5.40 3.40 -6.26
C CYS A 330 -6.80 4.05 -6.22
N GLU A 331 -6.88 5.35 -5.90
CA GLU A 331 -8.15 6.10 -5.95
C GLU A 331 -8.71 6.18 -7.38
N ASN A 332 -7.86 6.10 -8.39
CA ASN A 332 -8.23 6.10 -9.80
C ASN A 332 -8.42 4.69 -10.41
N TYR A 333 -8.40 3.64 -9.60
CA TYR A 333 -8.84 2.32 -10.06
C TYR A 333 -10.33 2.32 -10.42
N THR A 334 -10.69 1.43 -11.31
CA THR A 334 -12.07 1.26 -11.76
C THR A 334 -12.90 0.42 -10.78
N PHE A 335 -12.29 -0.10 -9.73
CA PHE A 335 -12.90 -0.84 -8.62
C PHE A 335 -12.59 -0.15 -7.28
N ASP A 336 -13.31 -0.54 -6.23
CA ASP A 336 -13.10 -0.02 -4.87
C ASP A 336 -12.02 -0.83 -4.16
N TYR A 337 -10.77 -0.34 -4.21
CA TYR A 337 -9.65 -1.02 -3.57
C TYR A 337 -9.78 -1.09 -2.03
N LYS A 338 -10.48 -0.11 -1.41
CA LYS A 338 -10.67 -0.06 0.05
C LYS A 338 -11.55 -1.20 0.55
N LYS A 339 -12.51 -1.64 -0.28
CA LYS A 339 -13.40 -2.77 0.02
C LYS A 339 -12.82 -4.11 -0.42
N THR A 340 -11.73 -4.12 -1.19
CA THR A 340 -11.16 -5.33 -1.76
C THR A 340 -10.27 -6.05 -0.76
N ASN A 341 -10.78 -7.08 -0.11
CA ASN A 341 -10.01 -7.97 0.77
C ASN A 341 -9.49 -9.20 0.02
N ILE A 342 -10.21 -9.64 -1.01
CA ILE A 342 -9.87 -10.74 -1.89
C ILE A 342 -9.98 -10.22 -3.31
N GLY A 343 -8.93 -10.41 -4.10
CA GLY A 343 -8.89 -10.06 -5.51
C GLY A 343 -8.63 -11.30 -6.36
N TRP A 344 -9.31 -11.40 -7.48
CA TRP A 344 -9.11 -12.42 -8.48
C TRP A 344 -8.44 -11.83 -9.69
N TYR A 345 -7.36 -12.46 -10.13
CA TYR A 345 -6.65 -12.15 -11.36
C TYR A 345 -6.96 -13.22 -12.40
N ARG A 346 -7.06 -12.83 -13.67
CA ARG A 346 -7.16 -13.74 -14.81
C ARG A 346 -6.17 -13.33 -15.89
N GLN A 347 -5.42 -14.30 -16.41
CA GLN A 347 -4.55 -14.12 -17.57
C GLN A 347 -4.77 -15.24 -18.57
N TRP A 348 -5.02 -14.86 -19.79
CA TRP A 348 -5.16 -15.80 -20.89
C TRP A 348 -3.83 -16.01 -21.59
N VAL A 349 -3.49 -17.26 -21.84
CA VAL A 349 -2.27 -17.66 -22.52
C VAL A 349 -2.62 -18.59 -23.68
N ASP A 350 -2.26 -18.20 -24.89
CA ASP A 350 -2.40 -19.01 -26.09
C ASP A 350 -1.09 -19.77 -26.33
N LEU A 351 -1.16 -21.09 -26.25
CA LEU A 351 -0.03 -22.01 -26.44
C LEU A 351 -0.07 -22.68 -27.80
N PRO A 352 1.09 -22.90 -28.47
CA PRO A 352 1.15 -23.61 -29.74
C PRO A 352 0.86 -25.10 -29.58
N ASP A 353 0.53 -25.77 -30.70
CA ASP A 353 0.24 -27.22 -30.72
C ASP A 353 1.48 -28.07 -30.39
N SER A 354 2.68 -27.53 -30.51
CA SER A 354 3.96 -28.24 -30.37
C SER A 354 4.48 -28.32 -28.93
N LEU A 355 3.59 -28.53 -27.95
CA LEU A 355 3.98 -28.67 -26.52
C LEU A 355 4.37 -30.09 -26.12
N ASN A 356 4.40 -31.02 -27.06
CA ASN A 356 4.70 -32.43 -26.76
C ASN A 356 6.05 -32.59 -26.08
N ASP A 357 6.05 -33.32 -24.97
CA ASP A 357 7.23 -33.63 -24.16
C ASP A 357 7.96 -32.39 -23.57
N LYS A 358 7.24 -31.28 -23.32
CA LYS A 358 7.74 -30.11 -22.58
C LYS A 358 7.24 -30.09 -21.15
N ASN A 359 8.00 -29.50 -20.24
CA ASN A 359 7.59 -29.15 -18.90
C ASN A 359 7.30 -27.66 -18.84
N ILE A 360 6.15 -27.26 -18.30
CA ILE A 360 5.75 -25.87 -18.19
C ILE A 360 5.53 -25.54 -16.71
N GLU A 361 6.32 -24.59 -16.24
CA GLU A 361 6.29 -24.10 -14.88
C GLU A 361 5.75 -22.67 -14.88
N LEU A 362 4.75 -22.41 -14.07
CA LEU A 362 4.28 -21.08 -13.75
C LEU A 362 5.06 -20.59 -12.52
N ASN A 363 5.70 -19.44 -12.67
CA ASN A 363 6.51 -18.85 -11.62
C ASN A 363 6.02 -17.43 -11.34
N PHE A 364 5.78 -17.14 -10.06
CA PHE A 364 5.63 -15.78 -9.54
C PHE A 364 6.82 -15.54 -8.61
N ASP A 365 7.56 -14.46 -8.83
CA ASP A 365 8.71 -14.15 -7.99
C ASP A 365 8.26 -13.74 -6.57
N ALA A 366 7.09 -13.11 -6.43
CA ALA A 366 6.38 -12.99 -5.15
C ALA A 366 4.91 -12.59 -5.32
N VAL A 367 4.07 -13.07 -4.41
CA VAL A 367 2.65 -12.67 -4.28
C VAL A 367 2.34 -12.39 -2.82
N SER A 368 1.75 -11.27 -2.50
CA SER A 368 1.35 -10.90 -1.14
C SER A 368 -0.17 -10.97 -1.00
N LYS A 369 -0.73 -11.67 -0.03
CA LYS A 369 -0.12 -12.43 1.09
C LYS A 369 -0.38 -13.92 0.95
N MET A 370 -1.58 -14.29 0.53
CA MET A 370 -1.96 -15.67 0.22
C MET A 370 -2.44 -15.75 -1.21
N ALA A 371 -2.00 -16.78 -1.90
CA ALA A 371 -2.43 -17.05 -3.27
C ALA A 371 -2.97 -18.48 -3.42
N GLU A 372 -4.06 -18.62 -4.17
CA GLU A 372 -4.51 -19.89 -4.75
C GLU A 372 -4.44 -19.73 -6.27
N VAL A 373 -3.76 -20.64 -6.94
CA VAL A 373 -3.55 -20.59 -8.40
C VAL A 373 -4.34 -21.71 -9.07
N TYR A 374 -5.13 -21.32 -10.06
CA TYR A 374 -5.97 -22.23 -10.85
C TYR A 374 -5.54 -22.15 -12.32
N VAL A 375 -5.56 -23.29 -13.00
CA VAL A 375 -5.33 -23.38 -14.44
C VAL A 375 -6.47 -24.16 -15.06
N ASN A 376 -7.19 -23.53 -16.00
CA ASN A 376 -8.37 -24.10 -16.64
C ASN A 376 -9.39 -24.68 -15.63
N GLY A 377 -9.68 -23.93 -14.56
CA GLY A 377 -10.62 -24.29 -13.51
C GLY A 377 -10.11 -25.24 -12.44
N LYS A 378 -8.89 -25.77 -12.56
CA LYS A 378 -8.31 -26.74 -11.62
C LYS A 378 -7.28 -26.08 -10.73
N LEU A 379 -7.31 -26.33 -9.42
CA LEU A 379 -6.33 -25.86 -8.47
C LEU A 379 -4.95 -26.46 -8.80
N ALA A 380 -4.00 -25.61 -9.14
CA ALA A 380 -2.63 -25.99 -9.43
C ALA A 380 -1.73 -25.93 -8.19
N GLY A 381 -2.01 -24.98 -7.28
CA GLY A 381 -1.27 -24.83 -6.03
C GLY A 381 -1.72 -23.63 -5.23
N ASN A 382 -1.12 -23.45 -4.06
CA ASN A 382 -1.31 -22.31 -3.19
C ASN A 382 0.01 -21.90 -2.53
N ASN A 383 0.06 -20.69 -2.01
CA ASN A 383 1.20 -20.18 -1.25
C ASN A 383 0.73 -19.24 -0.14
N LYS A 384 1.51 -19.18 0.93
CA LYS A 384 1.41 -18.20 2.01
C LYS A 384 2.77 -17.54 2.17
N GLY A 385 2.77 -16.23 2.25
CA GLY A 385 3.98 -15.45 2.40
C GLY A 385 4.02 -14.31 1.39
N MET A 386 4.98 -13.42 1.56
CA MET A 386 5.06 -12.19 0.80
C MET A 386 6.28 -12.11 -0.11
N PHE A 387 7.38 -12.80 0.25
CA PHE A 387 8.68 -12.64 -0.38
C PHE A 387 9.21 -13.92 -1.05
N GLY A 388 8.47 -15.02 -0.96
CA GLY A 388 8.90 -16.29 -1.54
C GLY A 388 8.42 -16.47 -2.96
N GLU A 389 9.27 -17.09 -3.79
CA GLU A 389 8.87 -17.55 -5.13
C GLU A 389 7.79 -18.65 -5.06
N ILE A 390 6.86 -18.58 -5.98
CA ILE A 390 5.85 -19.63 -6.20
C ILE A 390 6.18 -20.32 -7.53
N LYS A 391 6.62 -21.57 -7.47
CA LYS A 391 6.94 -22.39 -8.64
C LYS A 391 5.96 -23.56 -8.74
N LEU A 392 5.14 -23.57 -9.76
CA LEU A 392 4.10 -24.59 -9.97
C LEU A 392 4.30 -25.29 -11.32
N ASP A 393 4.48 -26.62 -11.31
CA ASP A 393 4.40 -27.42 -12.52
C ASP A 393 2.94 -27.51 -12.97
N ILE A 394 2.61 -26.77 -14.00
CA ILE A 394 1.25 -26.67 -14.54
C ILE A 394 1.05 -27.49 -15.82
N THR A 395 2.04 -28.26 -16.25
CA THR A 395 2.04 -29.00 -17.51
C THR A 395 0.77 -29.81 -17.73
N LYS A 396 0.32 -30.54 -16.69
CA LYS A 396 -0.86 -31.43 -16.77
C LYS A 396 -2.21 -30.69 -16.88
N PHE A 397 -2.24 -29.40 -16.61
CA PHE A 397 -3.46 -28.59 -16.64
C PHE A 397 -3.62 -27.83 -17.96
N LEU A 398 -2.56 -27.76 -18.78
CA LEU A 398 -2.54 -27.01 -20.02
C LEU A 398 -2.97 -27.86 -21.22
N LYS A 399 -3.45 -27.15 -22.24
CA LYS A 399 -3.83 -27.70 -23.54
C LYS A 399 -3.31 -26.81 -24.67
N PRO A 400 -3.17 -27.28 -25.89
CA PRO A 400 -2.99 -26.42 -27.06
C PRO A 400 -4.07 -25.35 -27.16
N GLY A 401 -3.72 -24.18 -27.67
CA GLY A 401 -4.62 -23.04 -27.78
C GLY A 401 -4.78 -22.28 -26.47
N SER A 402 -5.98 -21.78 -26.23
CA SER A 402 -6.25 -20.83 -25.14
C SER A 402 -6.38 -21.50 -23.79
N ASN A 403 -5.61 -21.00 -22.81
CA ASN A 403 -5.59 -21.46 -21.43
C ASN A 403 -5.84 -20.28 -20.49
N LEU A 404 -6.61 -20.52 -19.43
CA LEU A 404 -6.87 -19.55 -18.38
C LEU A 404 -6.02 -19.85 -17.15
N ILE A 405 -5.23 -18.88 -16.73
CA ILE A 405 -4.58 -18.82 -15.42
C ILE A 405 -5.40 -17.89 -14.54
N ALA A 406 -5.97 -18.39 -13.46
CA ALA A 406 -6.70 -17.59 -12.48
C ALA A 406 -5.98 -17.64 -11.13
N VAL A 407 -5.81 -16.48 -10.50
CA VAL A 407 -5.12 -16.35 -9.21
C VAL A 407 -6.00 -15.60 -8.23
N LYS A 408 -6.36 -16.28 -7.15
CA LYS A 408 -7.01 -15.65 -6.00
C LYS A 408 -5.95 -15.15 -5.04
N VAL A 409 -5.99 -13.88 -4.72
CA VAL A 409 -5.08 -13.28 -3.74
C VAL A 409 -5.88 -12.72 -2.57
N MET A 410 -5.45 -12.99 -1.35
CA MET A 410 -6.17 -12.61 -0.13
C MET A 410 -5.33 -11.66 0.72
N LYS A 411 -5.97 -10.57 1.18
CA LYS A 411 -5.39 -9.55 2.05
C LYS A 411 -5.31 -9.99 3.50
N ASP A 412 -6.40 -10.53 4.01
CA ASP A 412 -6.54 -10.84 5.42
C ASP A 412 -6.30 -12.33 5.68
N TYR A 413 -5.09 -12.60 6.18
CA TYR A 413 -4.67 -13.93 6.60
C TYR A 413 -5.23 -14.31 7.97
N THR A 414 -5.51 -13.32 8.82
CA THR A 414 -5.88 -13.57 10.22
C THR A 414 -7.28 -14.15 10.39
N LYS A 415 -8.17 -13.93 9.42
CA LYS A 415 -9.53 -14.51 9.45
C LYS A 415 -9.57 -16.03 9.34
N ASP A 416 -8.53 -16.63 8.75
CA ASP A 416 -8.42 -18.08 8.64
C ASP A 416 -7.87 -18.73 9.94
N ILE A 417 -7.38 -17.95 10.89
CA ILE A 417 -6.96 -18.43 12.20
C ILE A 417 -8.22 -18.64 13.03
N LYS A 418 -8.64 -19.90 13.19
CA LYS A 418 -9.77 -20.26 14.04
C LYS A 418 -9.59 -19.63 15.42
N ASN A 419 -10.51 -18.75 15.82
CA ASN A 419 -10.56 -18.02 17.09
C ASN A 419 -9.80 -16.66 17.17
N ALA A 420 -9.23 -16.11 16.11
CA ALA A 420 -8.66 -14.76 16.13
C ALA A 420 -9.66 -13.70 16.63
N ASN A 421 -10.97 -13.92 16.38
CA ASN A 421 -12.05 -13.04 16.85
C ASN A 421 -12.46 -13.24 18.33
N LYS A 422 -11.92 -14.24 19.03
CA LYS A 422 -12.35 -14.57 20.41
C LYS A 422 -11.42 -14.07 21.50
N ILE A 423 -10.25 -13.60 21.16
CA ILE A 423 -9.23 -13.37 22.16
C ILE A 423 -8.73 -11.92 22.07
N ALA A 424 -9.44 -11.10 22.83
CA ALA A 424 -9.14 -9.71 23.10
C ALA A 424 -7.98 -9.55 24.12
N THR A 425 -6.92 -10.35 24.06
CA THR A 425 -5.80 -10.28 24.99
C THR A 425 -4.46 -10.15 24.28
N ILE A 426 -3.51 -9.49 24.96
CA ILE A 426 -2.12 -9.33 24.49
C ILE A 426 -1.49 -10.66 24.04
N ALA A 427 -1.86 -11.77 24.69
CA ALA A 427 -1.35 -13.12 24.37
C ALA A 427 -1.71 -13.55 22.93
N VAL A 428 -2.90 -13.21 22.45
CA VAL A 428 -3.32 -13.57 21.10
C VAL A 428 -2.72 -12.67 20.04
N THR A 429 -2.57 -11.40 20.33
CA THR A 429 -1.83 -10.50 19.45
C THR A 429 -0.41 -11.03 19.24
N VAL A 430 0.23 -11.54 20.30
CA VAL A 430 1.56 -12.15 20.21
C VAL A 430 1.55 -13.47 19.44
N GLU A 431 0.56 -14.33 19.63
CA GLU A 431 0.46 -15.61 18.90
C GLU A 431 0.16 -15.41 17.43
N VAL A 432 -0.80 -14.55 17.09
CA VAL A 432 -1.10 -14.16 15.72
C VAL A 432 0.11 -13.49 15.06
N THR A 433 0.78 -12.59 15.78
CA THR A 433 1.99 -11.95 15.28
C THR A 433 3.13 -12.94 15.05
N ASN A 434 3.35 -13.89 15.98
CA ASN A 434 4.37 -14.92 15.83
C ASN A 434 4.08 -15.86 14.64
N GLN A 435 2.82 -16.19 14.38
CA GLN A 435 2.45 -16.98 13.23
C GLN A 435 2.57 -16.18 11.94
N MET A 436 2.17 -14.92 11.95
CA MET A 436 2.36 -14.02 10.80
C MET A 436 3.84 -13.77 10.51
N LEU A 437 4.71 -13.68 11.50
CA LEU A 437 6.16 -13.53 11.33
C LEU A 437 6.82 -14.75 10.70
N LYS A 438 6.23 -15.95 10.81
CA LYS A 438 6.73 -17.14 10.11
C LYS A 438 6.40 -17.12 8.63
N ASP A 439 5.21 -16.68 8.29
CA ASP A 439 4.65 -16.77 6.93
C ASP A 439 4.74 -15.43 6.19
N ILE A 440 4.61 -14.32 6.92
CA ILE A 440 4.53 -12.96 6.36
C ILE A 440 5.26 -12.01 7.30
N PRO A 441 6.38 -11.40 6.89
CA PRO A 441 7.02 -10.35 7.67
C PRO A 441 6.03 -9.23 7.96
N HIS A 442 5.76 -9.02 9.25
CA HIS A 442 4.75 -8.07 9.73
C HIS A 442 5.43 -6.96 10.53
N GLY A 443 4.86 -5.78 10.55
CA GLY A 443 5.32 -4.67 11.38
C GLY A 443 6.16 -3.60 10.67
N PHE A 444 6.59 -3.83 9.43
CA PHE A 444 7.27 -2.80 8.63
C PHE A 444 6.32 -1.97 7.77
N PHE A 445 5.07 -2.40 7.62
CA PHE A 445 4.12 -1.78 6.70
C PHE A 445 2.88 -1.33 7.45
N ARG A 446 2.63 -0.02 7.46
CA ARG A 446 1.39 0.55 7.99
C ARG A 446 0.19 0.16 7.14
N ASP A 447 0.40 0.12 5.81
CA ASP A 447 -0.59 -0.30 4.85
C ASP A 447 -0.17 -1.67 4.32
N GLU A 448 -1.05 -2.63 4.46
CA GLU A 448 -0.77 -4.00 4.05
C GLU A 448 -0.74 -4.12 2.53
N PRO A 449 0.46 -4.29 1.91
CA PRO A 449 0.57 -4.44 0.47
C PRO A 449 -0.01 -5.78 0.05
N VAL A 450 -0.90 -5.78 -0.93
CA VAL A 450 -1.57 -6.99 -1.43
C VAL A 450 -1.61 -7.01 -2.95
N GLY A 451 -1.18 -8.11 -3.54
CA GLY A 451 -1.19 -8.28 -4.99
C GLY A 451 -0.11 -9.22 -5.51
N ILE A 452 -0.09 -9.42 -6.81
CA ILE A 452 1.04 -10.03 -7.53
C ILE A 452 2.05 -8.90 -7.75
N TRP A 453 3.00 -8.73 -6.83
CA TRP A 453 3.84 -7.54 -6.76
C TRP A 453 5.24 -7.72 -7.31
N GLN A 454 5.60 -8.94 -7.68
CA GLN A 454 6.83 -9.26 -8.39
C GLN A 454 6.49 -9.96 -9.71
N PRO A 455 7.44 -10.05 -10.66
CA PRO A 455 7.20 -10.60 -11.97
C PRO A 455 6.55 -11.98 -11.98
N ALA A 456 5.69 -12.18 -12.97
CA ALA A 456 5.06 -13.46 -13.28
C ALA A 456 5.56 -13.98 -14.62
N LYS A 457 5.85 -15.28 -14.73
CA LYS A 457 6.41 -15.88 -15.95
C LYS A 457 6.07 -17.34 -16.14
N LEU A 458 6.00 -17.77 -17.39
CA LEU A 458 6.02 -19.18 -17.76
C LEU A 458 7.45 -19.56 -18.14
N ILE A 459 7.89 -20.70 -17.63
CA ILE A 459 9.17 -21.31 -17.96
C ILE A 459 8.90 -22.64 -18.64
N ILE A 460 9.21 -22.72 -19.93
CA ILE A 460 9.02 -23.91 -20.76
C ILE A 460 10.39 -24.57 -20.94
N THR A 461 10.51 -25.82 -20.53
CA THR A 461 11.77 -26.57 -20.58
C THR A 461 11.56 -27.96 -21.16
N ASN A 462 12.66 -28.64 -21.45
CA ASN A 462 12.65 -30.07 -21.67
C ASN A 462 12.25 -30.81 -20.38
N PRO A 463 11.74 -32.04 -20.47
CA PRO A 463 11.24 -32.76 -19.31
C PRO A 463 12.34 -33.18 -18.33
N VAL A 464 13.60 -33.26 -18.78
CA VAL A 464 14.73 -33.42 -17.89
C VAL A 464 15.32 -32.06 -17.58
N LYS A 465 15.32 -31.69 -16.30
CA LYS A 465 15.80 -30.39 -15.85
C LYS A 465 16.66 -30.48 -14.60
N ILE A 466 17.57 -29.53 -14.45
CA ILE A 466 18.20 -29.23 -13.18
C ILE A 466 17.19 -28.49 -12.35
N VAL A 467 16.86 -29.01 -11.17
CA VAL A 467 15.88 -28.40 -10.25
C VAL A 467 16.56 -27.65 -9.13
N ASP A 468 17.79 -28.05 -8.79
CA ASP A 468 18.60 -27.36 -7.79
C ASP A 468 20.08 -27.62 -8.01
N SER A 469 20.93 -26.71 -7.57
CA SER A 469 22.39 -26.84 -7.59
C SER A 469 22.99 -26.23 -6.33
N TYR A 470 23.79 -27.02 -5.62
CA TYR A 470 24.52 -26.57 -4.47
C TYR A 470 26.03 -26.65 -4.73
N ILE A 471 26.68 -25.49 -4.64
CA ILE A 471 28.11 -25.35 -4.90
C ILE A 471 28.81 -25.02 -3.60
N LYS A 472 29.76 -25.85 -3.19
CA LYS A 472 30.60 -25.68 -2.00
C LYS A 472 32.03 -25.32 -2.44
N PRO A 473 32.38 -24.02 -2.49
CA PRO A 473 33.72 -23.59 -2.87
C PRO A 473 34.72 -23.92 -1.77
N ASN A 474 35.99 -24.16 -2.20
CA ASN A 474 37.15 -24.22 -1.33
C ASN A 474 38.31 -23.42 -1.99
N LEU A 475 39.49 -23.39 -1.37
CA LEU A 475 40.61 -22.58 -1.84
C LEU A 475 41.19 -23.01 -3.22
N THR A 476 40.93 -24.22 -3.63
CA THR A 476 41.53 -24.79 -4.86
C THR A 476 40.48 -25.37 -5.81
N GLY A 477 39.20 -25.19 -5.53
CA GLY A 477 38.16 -25.78 -6.34
C GLY A 477 36.76 -25.66 -5.73
N ALA A 478 35.87 -26.57 -6.09
CA ALA A 478 34.53 -26.67 -5.54
C ALA A 478 33.96 -28.09 -5.66
N SER A 479 33.11 -28.47 -4.71
CA SER A 479 32.21 -29.61 -4.86
C SER A 479 30.81 -29.15 -5.32
N PHE A 480 30.20 -29.94 -6.18
CA PHE A 480 28.90 -29.66 -6.80
C PHE A 480 27.92 -30.77 -6.45
N GLU A 481 26.74 -30.39 -6.01
CA GLU A 481 25.60 -31.27 -5.86
C GLU A 481 24.51 -30.78 -6.82
N ILE A 482 24.24 -31.52 -7.88
CA ILE A 482 23.26 -31.13 -8.91
C ILE A 482 22.06 -32.05 -8.80
N GLN A 483 20.92 -31.49 -8.48
CA GLN A 483 19.66 -32.25 -8.41
C GLN A 483 18.95 -32.20 -9.76
N LEU A 484 18.73 -33.37 -10.34
CA LEU A 484 18.06 -33.58 -11.60
C LEU A 484 16.68 -34.17 -11.41
N ARG A 485 15.73 -33.81 -12.28
CA ARG A 485 14.38 -34.38 -12.30
C ARG A 485 13.96 -34.71 -13.73
N ASN A 486 13.30 -35.86 -13.88
CA ASN A 486 12.57 -36.19 -15.11
C ASN A 486 11.06 -36.00 -14.88
N THR A 487 10.44 -35.04 -15.54
CA THR A 487 9.00 -34.75 -15.44
C THR A 487 8.17 -35.48 -16.51
N SER A 488 8.82 -36.17 -17.45
CA SER A 488 8.11 -36.94 -18.49
C SER A 488 7.61 -38.29 -17.99
N LYS A 489 6.65 -38.87 -18.72
CA LYS A 489 6.15 -40.22 -18.49
C LYS A 489 7.10 -41.33 -18.99
N LEU A 490 8.21 -40.97 -19.61
CA LEU A 490 9.17 -41.87 -20.20
C LEU A 490 10.50 -41.82 -19.45
N LYS A 491 11.15 -43.01 -19.38
CA LYS A 491 12.56 -43.07 -18.96
C LYS A 491 13.42 -42.25 -19.89
N LYS A 492 14.30 -41.41 -19.35
CA LYS A 492 15.25 -40.60 -20.11
C LYS A 492 16.69 -41.01 -19.80
N ILE A 493 17.55 -40.96 -20.83
CA ILE A 493 18.99 -41.21 -20.73
C ILE A 493 19.70 -40.02 -21.33
N PHE A 494 20.64 -39.45 -20.61
CA PHE A 494 21.36 -38.24 -21.01
C PHE A 494 22.75 -38.17 -20.39
N ASN A 495 23.54 -37.18 -20.81
CA ASN A 495 24.84 -36.86 -20.23
C ASN A 495 24.76 -35.50 -19.54
N LEU A 496 25.52 -35.33 -18.46
CA LEU A 496 25.69 -34.04 -17.78
C LEU A 496 27.10 -33.51 -18.09
N ASN A 497 27.16 -32.39 -18.79
CA ASN A 497 28.41 -31.67 -19.10
C ASN A 497 28.55 -30.51 -18.13
N THR A 498 29.75 -30.24 -17.67
CA THR A 498 30.07 -29.14 -16.77
C THR A 498 31.27 -28.37 -17.25
N SER A 499 31.20 -27.04 -17.17
CA SER A 499 32.33 -26.15 -17.44
C SER A 499 32.36 -25.00 -16.44
N ILE A 500 33.52 -24.51 -16.10
CA ILE A 500 33.73 -23.29 -15.33
C ILE A 500 34.32 -22.25 -16.25
N LYS A 501 33.73 -21.07 -16.30
CA LYS A 501 34.22 -19.93 -17.06
C LYS A 501 34.59 -18.79 -16.13
N GLU A 502 35.51 -17.95 -16.53
CA GLU A 502 35.77 -16.70 -15.84
C GLU A 502 34.58 -15.73 -16.04
N LYS A 503 34.20 -15.05 -14.96
CA LYS A 503 33.07 -14.13 -15.00
C LYS A 503 33.36 -12.94 -15.94
N GLY A 504 32.51 -12.75 -16.93
CA GLY A 504 32.62 -11.64 -17.90
C GLY A 504 33.44 -11.96 -19.14
N THR A 505 33.94 -13.19 -19.27
CA THR A 505 34.61 -13.68 -20.47
C THR A 505 33.96 -14.95 -21.01
N ASP A 506 34.31 -15.35 -22.22
CA ASP A 506 33.96 -16.66 -22.79
C ASP A 506 35.03 -17.73 -22.54
N ASP A 507 36.11 -17.38 -21.83
CA ASP A 507 37.20 -18.27 -21.57
C ASP A 507 36.80 -19.40 -20.62
N ILE A 508 36.94 -20.64 -21.10
CA ILE A 508 36.69 -21.84 -20.31
C ILE A 508 37.94 -22.12 -19.49
N LEU A 509 37.85 -21.95 -18.17
CA LEU A 509 38.95 -22.24 -17.25
C LEU A 509 39.11 -23.75 -17.05
N ILE A 510 38.01 -24.47 -16.93
CA ILE A 510 38.00 -25.93 -16.78
C ILE A 510 36.79 -26.50 -17.51
N GLU A 511 37.05 -27.47 -18.37
CA GLU A 511 36.02 -28.34 -18.94
C GLU A 511 36.22 -29.76 -18.36
N ARG A 512 35.17 -30.28 -17.74
CA ARG A 512 35.19 -31.61 -17.17
C ARG A 512 34.57 -32.62 -18.14
N GLU A 513 35.09 -33.84 -18.11
CA GLU A 513 34.49 -34.96 -18.82
C GLU A 513 33.02 -35.13 -18.44
N SER A 514 32.19 -35.39 -19.44
CA SER A 514 30.76 -35.64 -19.27
C SER A 514 30.51 -36.81 -18.34
N ILE A 515 29.61 -36.61 -17.36
CA ILE A 515 29.01 -37.73 -16.63
C ILE A 515 28.03 -38.40 -17.58
N LYS A 516 28.44 -39.58 -18.11
CA LYS A 516 27.71 -40.29 -19.18
C LYS A 516 26.63 -41.21 -18.64
N LYS A 517 25.59 -41.40 -19.46
CA LYS A 517 24.51 -42.39 -19.22
C LYS A 517 23.77 -42.22 -17.89
N ILE A 518 23.46 -40.99 -17.51
CA ILE A 518 22.53 -40.74 -16.40
C ILE A 518 21.16 -41.22 -16.83
N ILE A 519 20.55 -42.07 -16.00
CA ILE A 519 19.24 -42.64 -16.26
C ILE A 519 18.29 -42.07 -15.20
N LEU A 520 17.16 -41.51 -15.65
CA LEU A 520 16.02 -41.10 -14.79
C LEU A 520 14.74 -41.77 -15.27
N LYS A 521 14.05 -42.43 -14.35
CA LYS A 521 12.70 -42.98 -14.58
C LYS A 521 11.65 -41.83 -14.55
N GLU A 522 10.40 -42.13 -14.83
CA GLU A 522 9.28 -41.21 -14.67
C GLU A 522 9.25 -40.61 -13.27
N GLY A 523 9.18 -39.27 -13.18
CA GLY A 523 9.09 -38.52 -11.92
C GLY A 523 10.35 -38.56 -11.04
N GLU A 524 11.39 -39.30 -11.44
CA GLU A 524 12.58 -39.53 -10.60
C GLU A 524 13.40 -38.25 -10.39
N TYR A 525 13.82 -38.08 -9.15
CA TYR A 525 14.86 -37.14 -8.72
C TYR A 525 16.17 -37.89 -8.54
N LYS A 526 17.29 -37.28 -8.96
CA LYS A 526 18.63 -37.83 -8.75
C LYS A 526 19.63 -36.72 -8.49
N THR A 527 20.34 -36.83 -7.38
CA THR A 527 21.48 -35.95 -7.09
C THR A 527 22.73 -36.54 -7.69
N VAL A 528 23.45 -35.74 -8.44
CA VAL A 528 24.77 -36.08 -9.00
C VAL A 528 25.78 -35.18 -8.29
N THR A 529 26.77 -35.81 -7.65
CA THR A 529 27.83 -35.11 -6.91
C THR A 529 29.16 -35.30 -7.65
N PHE A 530 29.95 -34.24 -7.76
CA PHE A 530 31.29 -34.28 -8.32
C PHE A 530 32.15 -33.13 -7.77
N GLU A 531 33.46 -33.24 -7.93
CA GLU A 531 34.41 -32.23 -7.51
C GLU A 531 35.21 -31.70 -8.71
N ILE A 532 35.51 -30.43 -8.66
CA ILE A 532 36.48 -29.79 -9.56
C ILE A 532 37.55 -29.19 -8.67
N ASN A 533 38.78 -29.63 -8.91
CA ASN A 533 39.97 -29.20 -8.20
C ASN A 533 40.94 -28.49 -9.17
N ASN A 534 41.99 -27.83 -8.65
CA ASN A 534 42.97 -27.09 -9.42
C ASN A 534 42.48 -25.79 -10.08
N LEU A 535 41.50 -25.14 -9.43
CA LEU A 535 41.23 -23.74 -9.70
C LEU A 535 42.27 -22.89 -8.95
N ASN A 536 42.91 -21.98 -9.66
CA ASN A 536 43.71 -20.92 -9.04
C ASN A 536 42.80 -19.68 -8.96
N PRO A 537 42.37 -19.28 -7.75
CA PRO A 537 41.54 -18.13 -7.56
C PRO A 537 42.27 -16.82 -7.84
#